data_32a4575dafbb4fb924c8e01fb53fc25f
#
_entry.id   32a4575dafbb4fb924c8e01fb53fc25f
#
_cell.length_a   1.000
_cell.length_b   1.000
_cell.length_c   1.000
_cell.angle_alpha   90.00
_cell.angle_beta   90.00
_cell.angle_gamma   90.00
#
_symmetry.space_group_name_H-M   'P 1'
#
loop_
_entity.id
_entity.type
_entity.pdbx_description
1 polymer ?
#
loop_
_entity_poly.entity_id
_entity_poly.type
_entity_poly.pdbx_seq_one_letter_code
_entity_poly.pdbx_strand_id
1 'polypeptide(L)'
;MKVVILAGGFGTRLSEETDIKPKPMVEIGGKPILWHIMKNYSSHGFNEFVILLGYKGYVIKEFFSNYFLHQSDVTFDLANNSMEVHQNESEPWKVTLLDTGLGTLTGGRIKRAKDYIGDDDFLLTYGDGLSDVDITKTVEFHKSHGKNITMTAVQPAGRYGALDIKADNSISSFKEKPKGDGAWINGGFFVCKSEVLDYIDGDSTTFEQEPLTDLAAEGQLMSFKH
;
A
#
# COMPACT_ATOMS: atom_id res chain seq x y z
N MET A 1 -13.87 -6.98 3.55
CA MET A 1 -12.53 -6.93 2.90
C MET A 1 -11.57 -6.22 3.82
N LYS A 2 -10.42 -6.81 4.10
CA LYS A 2 -9.33 -6.19 4.85
C LYS A 2 -8.36 -5.48 3.91
N VAL A 3 -7.68 -4.47 4.41
CA VAL A 3 -6.64 -3.75 3.68
C VAL A 3 -5.27 -4.21 4.18
N VAL A 4 -4.51 -4.84 3.30
CA VAL A 4 -3.15 -5.32 3.56
C VAL A 4 -2.17 -4.26 3.08
N ILE A 5 -1.27 -3.80 3.97
CA ILE A 5 -0.33 -2.72 3.66
C ILE A 5 1.11 -3.23 3.82
N LEU A 6 1.88 -3.21 2.74
CA LEU A 6 3.30 -3.55 2.73
C LEU A 6 4.14 -2.41 3.31
N ALA A 7 4.61 -2.56 4.54
CA ALA A 7 5.35 -1.54 5.30
C ALA A 7 6.71 -2.02 5.82
N GLY A 8 7.26 -3.12 5.25
CA GLY A 8 8.46 -3.77 5.77
C GLY A 8 9.76 -3.50 4.99
N GLY A 9 9.73 -2.70 3.91
CA GLY A 9 10.90 -2.42 3.06
C GLY A 9 11.93 -1.50 3.71
N PHE A 10 13.19 -1.60 3.25
CA PHE A 10 14.32 -0.80 3.75
C PHE A 10 14.28 0.68 3.36
N GLY A 11 13.49 1.08 2.35
CA GLY A 11 13.35 2.48 1.94
C GLY A 11 14.59 3.14 1.32
N THR A 12 15.49 2.36 0.71
CA THR A 12 16.85 2.75 0.25
C THR A 12 16.92 3.95 -0.69
N ARG A 13 15.81 4.42 -1.26
CA ARG A 13 15.76 5.56 -2.20
C ARG A 13 15.66 6.93 -1.53
N LEU A 14 15.41 6.99 -0.22
CA LEU A 14 15.28 8.22 0.57
C LEU A 14 16.21 8.12 1.79
N SER A 15 17.53 8.00 1.56
CA SER A 15 18.52 7.62 2.57
C SER A 15 18.56 8.54 3.79
N GLU A 16 18.40 9.85 3.65
CA GLU A 16 18.58 10.80 4.76
C GLU A 16 17.46 10.74 5.81
N GLU A 17 16.21 10.51 5.43
CA GLU A 17 15.09 10.41 6.38
C GLU A 17 14.81 8.99 6.85
N THR A 18 15.13 7.97 6.04
CA THR A 18 14.90 6.57 6.37
C THR A 18 15.91 6.00 7.37
N ASP A 19 17.00 6.70 7.63
CA ASP A 19 17.94 6.37 8.72
C ASP A 19 17.33 6.56 10.12
N ILE A 20 16.25 7.31 10.25
CA ILE A 20 15.58 7.56 11.53
C ILE A 20 14.23 6.83 11.60
N LYS A 21 13.39 6.95 10.58
CA LYS A 21 12.03 6.39 10.52
C LYS A 21 11.86 5.51 9.28
N PRO A 22 11.03 4.43 9.31
CA PRO A 22 10.69 3.69 8.10
C PRO A 22 9.84 4.59 7.18
N LYS A 23 9.96 4.41 5.86
CA LYS A 23 9.32 5.28 4.86
C LYS A 23 7.81 5.52 5.08
N PRO A 24 7.00 4.52 5.48
CA PRO A 24 5.59 4.75 5.80
C PRO A 24 5.34 5.74 6.95
N MET A 25 6.35 6.00 7.77
CA MET A 25 6.28 6.92 8.92
C MET A 25 6.84 8.31 8.64
N VAL A 26 7.24 8.60 7.39
CA VAL A 26 7.56 9.97 6.95
C VAL A 26 6.27 10.80 7.00
N GLU A 27 6.35 12.01 7.54
CA GLU A 27 5.18 12.83 7.83
C GLU A 27 4.87 13.82 6.70
N ILE A 28 3.59 13.95 6.41
CA ILE A 28 3.02 14.97 5.54
C ILE A 28 1.94 15.70 6.35
N GLY A 29 2.10 17.00 6.57
CA GLY A 29 1.13 17.77 7.35
C GLY A 29 0.98 17.28 8.79
N GLY A 30 2.04 16.76 9.41
CA GLY A 30 2.04 16.28 10.80
C GLY A 30 1.43 14.90 11.02
N LYS A 31 1.14 14.15 9.94
CA LYS A 31 0.67 12.76 10.01
C LYS A 31 1.53 11.88 9.09
N PRO A 32 1.83 10.62 9.49
CA PRO A 32 2.59 9.69 8.65
C PRO A 32 1.90 9.40 7.30
N ILE A 33 2.68 9.11 6.25
CA ILE A 33 2.15 8.64 4.95
C ILE A 33 1.18 7.46 5.18
N LEU A 34 1.55 6.52 6.03
CA LEU A 34 0.72 5.37 6.40
C LEU A 34 -0.67 5.79 6.89
N TRP A 35 -0.75 6.85 7.73
CA TRP A 35 -2.02 7.39 8.21
C TRP A 35 -2.89 7.90 7.05
N HIS A 36 -2.29 8.63 6.09
CA HIS A 36 -3.02 9.15 4.93
C HIS A 36 -3.53 8.02 4.03
N ILE A 37 -2.74 6.95 3.83
CA ILE A 37 -3.17 5.76 3.10
C ILE A 37 -4.39 5.14 3.78
N MET A 38 -4.32 4.91 5.09
CA MET A 38 -5.42 4.33 5.86
C MET A 38 -6.66 5.22 5.84
N LYS A 39 -6.48 6.55 5.89
CA LYS A 39 -7.58 7.52 5.81
C LYS A 39 -8.29 7.48 4.46
N ASN A 40 -7.53 7.30 3.35
CA ASN A 40 -8.12 7.12 2.04
C ASN A 40 -9.01 5.86 1.99
N TYR A 41 -8.51 4.71 2.41
CA TYR A 41 -9.32 3.49 2.48
C TYR A 41 -10.53 3.62 3.40
N SER A 42 -10.35 4.26 4.56
CA SER A 42 -11.41 4.52 5.54
C SER A 42 -12.53 5.40 4.98
N SER A 43 -12.21 6.38 4.14
CA SER A 43 -13.22 7.22 3.46
C SER A 43 -14.12 6.44 2.50
N HIS A 44 -13.66 5.26 2.05
CA HIS A 44 -14.41 4.31 1.23
C HIS A 44 -15.04 3.16 2.07
N GLY A 45 -15.02 3.27 3.41
CA GLY A 45 -15.64 2.30 4.33
C GLY A 45 -14.75 1.11 4.73
N PHE A 46 -13.47 1.08 4.34
CA PHE A 46 -12.53 0.02 4.71
C PHE A 46 -11.72 0.42 5.94
N ASN A 47 -12.07 -0.14 7.10
CA ASN A 47 -11.53 0.23 8.41
C ASN A 47 -10.74 -0.91 9.09
N GLU A 48 -10.54 -2.04 8.44
CA GLU A 48 -9.79 -3.17 8.98
C GLU A 48 -8.47 -3.35 8.21
N PHE A 49 -7.34 -3.11 8.91
CA PHE A 49 -6.00 -3.05 8.32
C PHE A 49 -5.10 -4.16 8.86
N VAL A 50 -4.32 -4.78 7.97
CA VAL A 50 -3.23 -5.70 8.30
C VAL A 50 -1.93 -5.11 7.75
N ILE A 51 -1.09 -4.58 8.62
CA ILE A 51 0.15 -3.89 8.24
C ILE A 51 1.33 -4.84 8.39
N LEU A 52 2.01 -5.10 7.26
CA LEU A 52 3.10 -6.07 7.17
C LEU A 52 4.43 -5.38 7.46
N LEU A 53 4.93 -5.59 8.67
CA LEU A 53 6.11 -4.95 9.21
C LEU A 53 7.41 -5.71 8.85
N GLY A 54 8.51 -4.99 8.83
CA GLY A 54 9.87 -5.49 8.68
C GLY A 54 10.85 -4.48 9.25
N TYR A 55 11.62 -3.80 8.38
CA TYR A 55 12.58 -2.80 8.81
C TYR A 55 11.94 -1.73 9.69
N LYS A 56 12.51 -1.51 10.88
CA LYS A 56 12.01 -0.55 11.89
C LYS A 56 10.51 -0.66 12.20
N GLY A 57 9.93 -1.86 12.11
CA GLY A 57 8.52 -2.09 12.40
C GLY A 57 8.09 -1.66 13.80
N TYR A 58 9.04 -1.59 14.76
CA TYR A 58 8.77 -1.11 16.12
C TYR A 58 8.27 0.36 16.14
N VAL A 59 8.74 1.21 15.22
CA VAL A 59 8.30 2.62 15.12
C VAL A 59 6.81 2.68 14.78
N ILE A 60 6.34 1.79 13.89
CA ILE A 60 4.93 1.69 13.54
C ILE A 60 4.11 1.16 14.73
N LYS A 61 4.64 0.16 15.45
CA LYS A 61 4.00 -0.36 16.67
C LYS A 61 3.88 0.71 17.74
N GLU A 62 4.93 1.50 17.96
CA GLU A 62 4.94 2.60 18.93
C GLU A 62 3.92 3.68 18.57
N PHE A 63 3.83 4.05 17.28
CA PHE A 63 2.83 4.99 16.80
C PHE A 63 1.40 4.54 17.15
N PHE A 64 1.02 3.30 16.84
CA PHE A 64 -0.32 2.80 17.10
C PHE A 64 -0.59 2.51 18.59
N SER A 65 0.43 2.11 19.36
CA SER A 65 0.26 1.89 20.81
C SER A 65 -0.07 3.19 21.56
N ASN A 66 0.41 4.33 21.08
CA ASN A 66 0.16 5.65 21.66
C ASN A 66 -0.94 6.43 20.93
N TYR A 67 -1.47 5.88 19.83
CA TYR A 67 -2.39 6.60 18.94
C TYR A 67 -3.62 7.13 19.67
N PHE A 68 -4.25 6.28 20.48
CA PHE A 68 -5.43 6.62 21.25
C PHE A 68 -5.17 7.81 22.20
N LEU A 69 -4.06 7.79 22.93
CA LEU A 69 -3.69 8.87 23.85
C LEU A 69 -3.45 10.19 23.12
N HIS A 70 -2.81 10.15 21.95
CA HIS A 70 -2.52 11.34 21.16
C HIS A 70 -3.76 11.93 20.46
N GLN A 71 -4.85 11.19 20.38
CA GLN A 71 -6.12 11.63 19.81
C GLN A 71 -7.20 11.85 20.89
N SER A 72 -6.82 11.91 22.19
CA SER A 72 -7.73 12.02 23.31
C SER A 72 -7.33 13.15 24.25
N ASP A 73 -8.32 13.84 24.80
CA ASP A 73 -8.13 14.69 25.98
C ASP A 73 -8.15 13.80 27.22
N VAL A 74 -7.07 13.83 28.01
CA VAL A 74 -6.90 12.95 29.17
C VAL A 74 -6.42 13.69 30.41
N THR A 75 -6.86 13.23 31.56
CA THR A 75 -6.30 13.61 32.87
C THR A 75 -5.57 12.41 33.47
N PHE A 76 -4.30 12.59 33.83
CA PHE A 76 -3.53 11.62 34.59
C PHE A 76 -3.52 12.02 36.08
N ASP A 77 -4.08 11.20 36.93
CA ASP A 77 -3.92 11.32 38.38
C ASP A 77 -2.73 10.45 38.82
N LEU A 78 -1.58 11.09 38.94
CA LEU A 78 -0.33 10.40 39.29
C LEU A 78 -0.33 9.88 40.75
N ALA A 79 -1.10 10.50 41.64
CA ALA A 79 -1.20 10.07 43.02
C ALA A 79 -1.97 8.74 43.17
N ASN A 80 -3.00 8.57 42.38
CA ASN A 80 -3.86 7.39 42.42
C ASN A 80 -3.57 6.41 41.26
N ASN A 81 -2.57 6.69 40.41
CA ASN A 81 -2.21 5.90 39.23
C ASN A 81 -3.43 5.59 38.36
N SER A 82 -4.23 6.60 38.05
CA SER A 82 -5.44 6.48 37.23
C SER A 82 -5.44 7.46 36.06
N MET A 83 -6.20 7.13 35.01
CA MET A 83 -6.36 7.94 33.82
C MET A 83 -7.85 8.09 33.50
N GLU A 84 -8.27 9.30 33.22
CA GLU A 84 -9.62 9.63 32.76
C GLU A 84 -9.55 10.21 31.34
N VAL A 85 -10.33 9.64 30.42
CA VAL A 85 -10.45 10.09 29.04
C VAL A 85 -11.71 10.94 28.90
N HIS A 86 -11.55 12.20 28.48
CA HIS A 86 -12.66 13.15 28.36
C HIS A 86 -13.24 13.16 26.95
N GLN A 87 -12.38 13.16 25.95
CA GLN A 87 -12.75 13.19 24.54
C GLN A 87 -11.82 12.31 23.73
N ASN A 88 -12.38 11.61 22.74
CA ASN A 88 -11.63 10.75 21.84
C ASN A 88 -12.02 11.02 20.39
N GLU A 89 -11.05 11.44 19.58
CA GLU A 89 -11.19 11.70 18.14
C GLU A 89 -10.48 10.65 17.27
N SER A 90 -10.19 9.47 17.84
CA SER A 90 -9.53 8.38 17.09
C SER A 90 -10.43 7.86 15.97
N GLU A 91 -9.81 7.53 14.84
CA GLU A 91 -10.50 6.88 13.74
C GLU A 91 -11.01 5.47 14.14
N PRO A 92 -12.08 4.97 13.51
CA PRO A 92 -12.70 3.68 13.82
C PRO A 92 -11.91 2.50 13.23
N TRP A 93 -10.59 2.54 13.31
CA TRP A 93 -9.73 1.55 12.67
C TRP A 93 -9.48 0.35 13.57
N LYS A 94 -9.52 -0.84 12.97
CA LYS A 94 -8.98 -2.07 13.54
C LYS A 94 -7.66 -2.38 12.85
N VAL A 95 -6.56 -2.35 13.60
CA VAL A 95 -5.21 -2.46 13.06
C VAL A 95 -4.51 -3.69 13.61
N THR A 96 -4.07 -4.56 12.71
CA THR A 96 -3.19 -5.69 13.02
C THR A 96 -1.78 -5.37 12.53
N LEU A 97 -0.80 -5.43 13.40
CA LEU A 97 0.62 -5.16 13.11
C LEU A 97 1.37 -6.48 13.11
N LEU A 98 1.67 -6.99 11.91
CA LEU A 98 2.28 -8.30 11.72
C LEU A 98 3.77 -8.16 11.39
N ASP A 99 4.64 -8.70 12.25
CA ASP A 99 6.06 -8.81 11.93
C ASP A 99 6.26 -9.94 10.90
N THR A 100 6.70 -9.57 9.71
CA THR A 100 6.91 -10.51 8.60
C THR A 100 8.38 -10.82 8.34
N GLY A 101 9.27 -10.38 9.24
CA GLY A 101 10.71 -10.60 9.14
C GLY A 101 11.44 -9.56 8.29
N LEU A 102 12.74 -9.37 8.58
CA LEU A 102 13.56 -8.34 7.95
C LEU A 102 13.91 -8.69 6.49
N GLY A 103 14.27 -9.93 6.22
CA GLY A 103 14.73 -10.42 4.91
C GLY A 103 13.63 -10.90 3.97
N THR A 104 12.37 -10.86 4.39
CA THR A 104 11.24 -11.36 3.61
C THR A 104 10.89 -10.36 2.50
N LEU A 105 10.70 -10.84 1.26
CA LEU A 105 10.30 -10.05 0.12
C LEU A 105 8.77 -9.82 0.07
N THR A 106 8.30 -8.99 -0.87
CA THR A 106 6.90 -8.51 -0.91
C THR A 106 5.89 -9.65 -0.95
N GLY A 107 6.08 -10.65 -1.79
CA GLY A 107 5.22 -11.84 -1.85
C GLY A 107 5.23 -12.63 -0.54
N GLY A 108 6.43 -12.93 -0.02
CA GLY A 108 6.56 -13.66 1.25
C GLY A 108 5.85 -12.97 2.41
N ARG A 109 5.89 -11.63 2.48
CA ARG A 109 5.15 -10.88 3.51
C ARG A 109 3.65 -11.08 3.38
N ILE A 110 3.11 -11.02 2.16
CA ILE A 110 1.69 -11.24 1.88
C ILE A 110 1.30 -12.68 2.29
N LYS A 111 2.11 -13.67 1.92
CA LYS A 111 1.85 -15.08 2.29
C LYS A 111 1.82 -15.31 3.80
N ARG A 112 2.72 -14.68 4.55
CA ARG A 112 2.72 -14.75 6.03
C ARG A 112 1.48 -14.15 6.67
N ALA A 113 0.76 -13.30 5.95
CA ALA A 113 -0.49 -12.71 6.42
C ALA A 113 -1.73 -13.59 6.15
N LYS A 114 -1.60 -14.76 5.53
CA LYS A 114 -2.71 -15.63 5.12
C LYS A 114 -3.76 -15.84 6.22
N ASP A 115 -3.35 -16.20 7.42
CA ASP A 115 -4.27 -16.47 8.53
C ASP A 115 -4.99 -15.20 9.02
N TYR A 116 -4.42 -14.03 8.79
CA TYR A 116 -5.02 -12.73 9.13
C TYR A 116 -5.92 -12.20 8.01
N ILE A 117 -5.62 -12.50 6.76
CA ILE A 117 -6.43 -12.18 5.58
C ILE A 117 -7.70 -13.03 5.59
N GLY A 118 -7.55 -14.35 5.79
CA GLY A 118 -8.62 -15.33 5.67
C GLY A 118 -8.90 -15.70 4.21
N ASP A 119 -10.09 -16.23 3.97
CA ASP A 119 -10.52 -16.73 2.65
C ASP A 119 -11.27 -15.69 1.81
N ASP A 120 -11.46 -14.49 2.35
CA ASP A 120 -12.15 -13.39 1.66
C ASP A 120 -11.21 -12.66 0.70
N ASP A 121 -11.81 -11.96 -0.28
CA ASP A 121 -11.11 -10.95 -1.08
C ASP A 121 -10.51 -9.88 -0.17
N PHE A 122 -9.34 -9.37 -0.53
CA PHE A 122 -8.64 -8.33 0.22
C PHE A 122 -8.10 -7.22 -0.68
N LEU A 123 -7.87 -6.08 -0.08
CA LEU A 123 -7.21 -4.95 -0.71
C LEU A 123 -5.72 -4.99 -0.35
N LEU A 124 -4.84 -4.67 -1.31
CA LEU A 124 -3.40 -4.66 -1.10
C LEU A 124 -2.82 -3.34 -1.60
N THR A 125 -1.90 -2.75 -0.84
CA THR A 125 -1.17 -1.55 -1.26
C THR A 125 0.21 -1.46 -0.61
N TYR A 126 1.05 -0.58 -1.17
CA TYR A 126 2.34 -0.23 -0.58
C TYR A 126 2.17 0.86 0.49
N GLY A 127 2.98 0.80 1.54
CA GLY A 127 2.92 1.72 2.68
C GLY A 127 3.56 3.10 2.42
N ASP A 128 3.91 3.41 1.17
CA ASP A 128 4.61 4.64 0.80
C ASP A 128 4.04 5.33 -0.45
N GLY A 129 2.92 4.86 -0.97
CA GLY A 129 2.23 5.42 -2.13
C GLY A 129 0.88 6.03 -1.76
N LEU A 130 0.67 7.30 -2.11
CA LEU A 130 -0.62 7.99 -2.00
C LEU A 130 -1.22 8.20 -3.38
N SER A 131 -2.54 8.09 -3.47
CA SER A 131 -3.30 8.36 -4.68
C SER A 131 -4.73 8.79 -4.30
N ASP A 132 -5.40 9.44 -5.21
CA ASP A 132 -6.83 9.77 -5.15
C ASP A 132 -7.70 8.75 -5.91
N VAL A 133 -7.17 7.53 -6.07
CA VAL A 133 -7.90 6.43 -6.71
C VAL A 133 -9.21 6.12 -5.97
N ASP A 134 -10.30 5.98 -6.74
CA ASP A 134 -11.61 5.59 -6.21
C ASP A 134 -11.60 4.09 -5.88
N ILE A 135 -11.35 3.78 -4.61
CA ILE A 135 -11.27 2.40 -4.09
C ILE A 135 -12.60 1.67 -4.29
N THR A 136 -13.73 2.36 -4.10
CA THR A 136 -15.07 1.76 -4.28
C THR A 136 -15.25 1.28 -5.71
N LYS A 137 -14.96 2.13 -6.70
CA LYS A 137 -15.05 1.74 -8.11
C LYS A 137 -14.05 0.64 -8.48
N THR A 138 -12.86 0.65 -7.91
CA THR A 138 -11.87 -0.42 -8.14
C THR A 138 -12.39 -1.77 -7.64
N VAL A 139 -13.04 -1.80 -6.47
CA VAL A 139 -13.68 -3.01 -5.92
C VAL A 139 -14.88 -3.46 -6.76
N GLU A 140 -15.72 -2.53 -7.19
CA GLU A 140 -16.85 -2.83 -8.07
C GLU A 140 -16.38 -3.43 -9.41
N PHE A 141 -15.35 -2.85 -10.00
CA PHE A 141 -14.71 -3.35 -11.21
C PHE A 141 -14.16 -4.78 -10.99
N HIS A 142 -13.45 -5.03 -9.89
CA HIS A 142 -12.94 -6.35 -9.55
C HIS A 142 -14.04 -7.39 -9.48
N LYS A 143 -15.13 -7.10 -8.78
CA LYS A 143 -16.30 -7.98 -8.68
C LYS A 143 -16.96 -8.25 -10.02
N SER A 144 -16.94 -7.29 -10.96
CA SER A 144 -17.62 -7.41 -12.26
C SER A 144 -16.98 -8.42 -13.20
N HIS A 145 -15.65 -8.62 -13.14
CA HIS A 145 -14.93 -9.51 -14.06
C HIS A 145 -14.60 -10.89 -13.47
N GLY A 146 -14.67 -11.05 -12.13
CA GLY A 146 -14.49 -12.33 -11.45
C GLY A 146 -13.10 -12.95 -11.53
N LYS A 147 -12.07 -12.22 -12.02
CA LYS A 147 -10.68 -12.66 -12.06
C LYS A 147 -10.01 -12.54 -10.70
N ASN A 148 -8.79 -13.11 -10.56
CA ASN A 148 -8.13 -13.22 -9.27
C ASN A 148 -7.58 -11.90 -8.74
N ILE A 149 -7.17 -10.96 -9.63
CA ILE A 149 -6.58 -9.71 -9.20
C ILE A 149 -6.95 -8.56 -10.14
N THR A 150 -7.20 -7.40 -9.54
CA THR A 150 -7.28 -6.11 -10.22
C THR A 150 -6.12 -5.25 -9.72
N MET A 151 -5.40 -4.64 -10.64
CA MET A 151 -4.33 -3.68 -10.36
C MET A 151 -4.72 -2.31 -10.91
N THR A 152 -4.59 -1.26 -10.12
CA THR A 152 -4.72 0.10 -10.62
C THR A 152 -3.56 0.43 -11.55
N ALA A 153 -3.87 0.84 -12.77
CA ALA A 153 -2.91 1.28 -13.76
C ALA A 153 -2.96 2.80 -13.89
N VAL A 154 -1.79 3.44 -13.89
CA VAL A 154 -1.66 4.89 -13.98
C VAL A 154 -0.70 5.29 -15.11
N GLN A 155 -0.90 6.49 -15.64
CA GLN A 155 0.05 7.13 -16.56
C GLN A 155 0.64 8.35 -15.86
N PRO A 156 1.85 8.23 -15.25
CA PRO A 156 2.47 9.36 -14.57
C PRO A 156 2.74 10.50 -15.58
N ALA A 157 2.76 11.73 -15.10
CA ALA A 157 3.14 12.87 -15.93
C ALA A 157 4.55 12.68 -16.49
N GLY A 158 4.72 12.82 -17.81
CA GLY A 158 6.03 12.78 -18.46
C GLY A 158 6.96 13.85 -17.91
N ARG A 159 8.22 13.51 -17.68
CA ARG A 159 9.24 14.46 -17.21
C ARG A 159 9.93 15.16 -18.37
N TYR A 160 10.00 14.53 -19.54
CA TYR A 160 10.74 14.97 -20.72
C TYR A 160 9.87 14.91 -21.97
N GLY A 161 10.30 15.61 -23.02
CA GLY A 161 9.72 15.45 -24.36
C GLY A 161 10.09 14.10 -24.97
N ALA A 162 9.12 13.39 -25.52
CA ALA A 162 9.33 12.14 -26.25
C ALA A 162 9.54 12.41 -27.76
N LEU A 163 10.47 11.67 -28.36
CA LEU A 163 10.85 11.79 -29.76
C LEU A 163 10.65 10.46 -30.48
N ASP A 164 10.00 10.48 -31.63
CA ASP A 164 10.03 9.38 -32.59
C ASP A 164 11.16 9.65 -33.60
N ILE A 165 12.24 8.85 -33.54
CA ILE A 165 13.43 9.03 -34.39
C ILE A 165 13.42 7.94 -35.46
N LYS A 166 13.50 8.33 -36.72
CA LYS A 166 13.62 7.44 -37.87
C LYS A 166 15.05 6.91 -38.05
N ALA A 167 15.21 5.89 -38.90
CA ALA A 167 16.53 5.28 -39.18
C ALA A 167 17.56 6.26 -39.77
N ASP A 168 17.10 7.35 -40.40
CA ASP A 168 17.95 8.43 -40.94
C ASP A 168 18.24 9.54 -39.93
N ASN A 169 17.94 9.31 -38.65
CA ASN A 169 18.04 10.27 -37.53
C ASN A 169 17.11 11.49 -37.63
N SER A 170 16.17 11.53 -38.58
CA SER A 170 15.15 12.57 -38.61
C SER A 170 14.09 12.33 -37.51
N ILE A 171 13.58 13.41 -36.93
CA ILE A 171 12.50 13.35 -35.92
C ILE A 171 11.17 13.40 -36.66
N SER A 172 10.36 12.33 -36.54
CA SER A 172 9.04 12.24 -37.14
C SER A 172 7.93 12.82 -36.24
N SER A 173 8.14 12.81 -34.91
CA SER A 173 7.20 13.30 -33.94
C SER A 173 7.90 13.81 -32.70
N PHE A 174 7.39 14.90 -32.13
CA PHE A 174 7.79 15.42 -30.83
C PHE A 174 6.54 15.63 -29.98
N LYS A 175 6.54 15.09 -28.76
CA LYS A 175 5.45 15.26 -27.78
C LYS A 175 6.05 15.78 -26.47
N GLU A 176 5.70 17.00 -26.11
CA GLU A 176 6.16 17.56 -24.82
C GLU A 176 5.45 16.89 -23.67
N LYS A 177 6.22 16.29 -22.75
CA LYS A 177 5.76 15.65 -21.50
C LYS A 177 4.51 14.75 -21.69
N PRO A 178 4.56 13.75 -22.58
CA PRO A 178 3.42 12.86 -22.77
C PRO A 178 3.13 12.11 -21.47
N LYS A 179 1.86 11.89 -21.16
CA LYS A 179 1.50 11.10 -19.98
C LYS A 179 2.07 9.68 -20.10
N GLY A 180 2.82 9.25 -19.06
CA GLY A 180 3.38 7.90 -18.95
C GLY A 180 4.38 7.51 -20.04
N ASP A 181 4.95 8.49 -20.75
CA ASP A 181 5.76 8.23 -21.96
C ASP A 181 5.08 7.21 -22.92
N GLY A 182 3.74 7.17 -22.89
CA GLY A 182 2.88 6.25 -23.64
C GLY A 182 2.61 4.90 -22.96
N ALA A 183 3.20 4.63 -21.79
CA ALA A 183 3.01 3.38 -21.06
C ALA A 183 2.10 3.54 -19.82
N TRP A 184 1.39 2.46 -19.50
CA TRP A 184 0.70 2.31 -18.23
C TRP A 184 1.64 1.59 -17.25
N ILE A 185 1.68 2.05 -16.00
CA ILE A 185 2.50 1.45 -14.95
C ILE A 185 1.63 1.03 -13.76
N ASN A 186 2.17 0.16 -12.91
CA ASN A 186 1.57 -0.26 -11.66
C ASN A 186 1.37 0.95 -10.73
N GLY A 187 0.12 1.26 -10.41
CA GLY A 187 -0.25 2.35 -9.51
C GLY A 187 -0.21 2.00 -8.03
N GLY A 188 0.04 0.73 -7.69
CA GLY A 188 0.27 0.29 -6.30
C GLY A 188 -1.00 0.01 -5.47
N PHE A 189 -2.18 -0.02 -6.10
CA PHE A 189 -3.44 -0.36 -5.45
C PHE A 189 -4.03 -1.59 -6.12
N PHE A 190 -4.35 -2.61 -5.31
CA PHE A 190 -4.83 -3.90 -5.80
C PHE A 190 -6.09 -4.34 -5.06
N VAL A 191 -6.94 -5.10 -5.77
CA VAL A 191 -8.00 -5.92 -5.19
C VAL A 191 -7.68 -7.36 -5.55
N CYS A 192 -7.55 -8.22 -4.57
CA CYS A 192 -7.08 -9.58 -4.71
C CYS A 192 -8.10 -10.56 -4.14
N LYS A 193 -8.31 -11.69 -4.80
CA LYS A 193 -8.88 -12.87 -4.18
C LYS A 193 -7.85 -13.60 -3.35
N SER A 194 -8.28 -14.39 -2.37
CA SER A 194 -7.38 -15.20 -1.52
C SER A 194 -6.54 -16.19 -2.33
N GLU A 195 -7.00 -16.66 -3.48
CA GLU A 195 -6.28 -17.57 -4.38
C GLU A 195 -4.96 -16.99 -4.92
N VAL A 196 -4.80 -15.67 -4.90
CA VAL A 196 -3.52 -15.01 -5.25
C VAL A 196 -2.37 -15.47 -4.35
N LEU A 197 -2.68 -15.91 -3.12
CA LEU A 197 -1.69 -16.44 -2.18
C LEU A 197 -1.06 -17.76 -2.63
N ASP A 198 -1.72 -18.51 -3.51
CA ASP A 198 -1.23 -19.80 -4.03
C ASP A 198 -0.12 -19.60 -5.08
N TYR A 199 0.00 -18.41 -5.67
CA TYR A 199 1.08 -18.02 -6.60
C TYR A 199 2.36 -17.57 -5.87
N ILE A 200 2.38 -17.59 -4.55
CA ILE A 200 3.53 -17.16 -3.76
C ILE A 200 4.17 -18.39 -3.12
N ASP A 201 5.41 -18.70 -3.49
CA ASP A 201 6.10 -19.88 -2.97
C ASP A 201 6.53 -19.69 -1.50
N GLY A 202 7.12 -18.56 -1.16
CA GLY A 202 7.63 -18.31 0.18
C GLY A 202 8.28 -16.95 0.39
N ASP A 203 9.14 -16.87 1.38
CA ASP A 203 9.74 -15.62 1.86
C ASP A 203 10.58 -14.88 0.82
N SER A 204 11.20 -15.60 -0.11
CA SER A 204 12.04 -15.04 -1.19
C SER A 204 11.25 -14.64 -2.43
N THR A 205 9.92 -14.77 -2.43
CA THR A 205 9.08 -14.40 -3.57
C THR A 205 8.85 -12.89 -3.60
N THR A 206 9.16 -12.26 -4.74
CA THR A 206 8.77 -10.88 -5.04
C THR A 206 7.40 -10.88 -5.72
N PHE A 207 6.39 -10.27 -5.10
CA PHE A 207 5.02 -10.28 -5.61
C PHE A 207 4.90 -9.71 -7.03
N GLU A 208 5.70 -8.70 -7.34
CA GLU A 208 5.72 -7.97 -8.61
C GLU A 208 6.41 -8.74 -9.75
N GLN A 209 7.01 -9.90 -9.47
CA GLN A 209 7.70 -10.74 -10.46
C GLN A 209 6.84 -11.96 -10.84
N GLU A 210 7.25 -13.15 -10.43
CA GLU A 210 6.58 -14.39 -10.81
C GLU A 210 5.08 -14.40 -10.54
N PRO A 211 4.56 -14.02 -9.34
CA PRO A 211 3.12 -14.08 -9.08
C PRO A 211 2.29 -13.20 -10.04
N LEU A 212 2.69 -11.95 -10.27
CA LEU A 212 1.95 -11.09 -11.20
C LEU A 212 2.14 -11.49 -12.66
N THR A 213 3.30 -12.03 -13.01
CA THR A 213 3.59 -12.51 -14.37
C THR A 213 2.74 -13.73 -14.71
N ASP A 214 2.64 -14.69 -13.80
CA ASP A 214 1.85 -15.92 -13.99
C ASP A 214 0.36 -15.60 -14.03
N LEU A 215 -0.14 -14.77 -13.11
CA LEU A 215 -1.51 -14.29 -13.13
C LEU A 215 -1.86 -13.55 -14.44
N ALA A 216 -0.92 -12.77 -15.00
CA ALA A 216 -1.12 -12.12 -16.28
C ALA A 216 -1.16 -13.12 -17.44
N ALA A 217 -0.24 -14.11 -17.47
CA ALA A 217 -0.19 -15.16 -18.50
C ALA A 217 -1.46 -16.02 -18.51
N GLU A 218 -2.05 -16.27 -17.34
CA GLU A 218 -3.30 -17.01 -17.17
C GLU A 218 -4.56 -16.16 -17.38
N GLY A 219 -4.42 -14.87 -17.71
CA GLY A 219 -5.55 -13.96 -17.91
C GLY A 219 -6.33 -13.68 -16.62
N GLN A 220 -5.67 -13.79 -15.46
CA GLN A 220 -6.25 -13.55 -14.13
C GLN A 220 -5.93 -12.17 -13.57
N LEU A 221 -5.09 -11.37 -14.25
CA LEU A 221 -4.74 -10.00 -13.89
C LEU A 221 -5.49 -9.00 -14.76
N MET A 222 -6.28 -8.12 -14.15
CA MET A 222 -7.02 -7.05 -14.82
C MET A 222 -6.51 -5.67 -14.40
N SER A 223 -6.60 -4.69 -15.30
CA SER A 223 -6.21 -3.31 -15.00
C SER A 223 -7.42 -2.40 -14.82
N PHE A 224 -7.45 -1.69 -13.70
CA PHE A 224 -8.34 -0.54 -13.49
C PHE A 224 -7.56 0.73 -13.82
N LYS A 225 -7.97 1.46 -14.85
CA LYS A 225 -7.29 2.69 -15.31
C LYS A 225 -7.72 3.88 -14.47
N HIS A 226 -6.74 4.57 -13.88
CA HIS A 226 -6.92 5.76 -13.06
C HIS A 226 -6.27 7.00 -13.68
#